data_9fa554ee592e9fb191281d73d5269646
#
_entry.id   9fa554ee592e9fb191281d73d5269646
#
_cell.length_a   1.000
_cell.length_b   1.000
_cell.length_c   1.000
_cell.angle_alpha   90.00
_cell.angle_beta   90.00
_cell.angle_gamma   90.00
#
_symmetry.space_group_name_H-M   'P 1'
#
loop_
_entity.id
_entity.type
_entity.pdbx_description
1 polymer ?
#
loop_
_entity_poly.entity_id
_entity_poly.type
_entity_poly.pdbx_seq_one_letter_code
_entity_poly.pdbx_strand_id
1 'polypeptide(L)'
;MSVQIKKFAILGERCSGTNFLEESILSNFNLTHTIEYGSKHFFCFNKYDKANTGDTLFIGIIRNPIYWLNSFSKELYHIPEINRSPLKNFLFNEFYSVDDELDVSNNNNTVFFMNSHPYTYKYKTNTKDLNYVTGKKYKNIFEMRKLKNKYLINIMPTQVKNFILINYEDLLYNYDQTLSDLKLKFNLIQTTKKFEIVTKYKKSETYKFVRQRLISFPENLIKLLWANLDVNQEAQLGYFMGNNNAHFKTKYIVNKDVPNTDSCNESTSQIM
;
A
#
# COMPACT_ATOMS: atom_id res chain seq x y z
N MET A 1 10.62 -6.98 28.99
CA MET A 1 10.47 -8.06 28.00
C MET A 1 9.82 -7.48 26.76
N SER A 2 10.36 -7.70 25.57
CA SER A 2 9.72 -7.29 24.33
C SER A 2 8.46 -8.13 24.11
N VAL A 3 7.36 -7.48 23.75
CA VAL A 3 6.11 -8.17 23.41
C VAL A 3 6.31 -8.90 22.08
N GLN A 4 5.98 -10.20 22.04
CA GLN A 4 6.04 -10.98 20.82
C GLN A 4 4.97 -10.47 19.83
N ILE A 5 5.34 -10.23 18.58
CA ILE A 5 4.41 -9.88 17.50
C ILE A 5 3.61 -11.13 17.12
N LYS A 6 2.28 -11.01 17.11
CA LYS A 6 1.33 -12.09 16.79
C LYS A 6 0.40 -11.73 15.64
N LYS A 7 0.24 -10.43 15.38
CA LYS A 7 -0.68 -9.91 14.39
C LYS A 7 0.06 -9.01 13.39
N PHE A 8 -0.55 -8.79 12.24
CA PHE A 8 -0.11 -7.74 11.32
C PHE A 8 -1.30 -7.00 10.73
N ALA A 9 -1.09 -5.71 10.45
CA ALA A 9 -2.02 -4.84 9.74
C ALA A 9 -1.32 -4.23 8.52
N ILE A 10 -2.02 -4.16 7.40
CA ILE A 10 -1.49 -3.61 6.15
C ILE A 10 -2.09 -2.24 5.90
N LEU A 11 -1.26 -1.30 5.44
CA LEU A 11 -1.64 0.05 5.09
C LEU A 11 -1.06 0.39 3.71
N GLY A 12 -1.92 0.72 2.77
CA GLY A 12 -1.47 1.05 1.42
C GLY A 12 -2.64 1.41 0.53
N GLU A 13 -2.41 2.31 -0.42
CA GLU A 13 -3.46 2.70 -1.34
C GLU A 13 -3.86 1.52 -2.24
N ARG A 14 -5.08 1.56 -2.78
CA ARG A 14 -5.56 0.61 -3.79
C ARG A 14 -4.51 0.44 -4.88
N CYS A 15 -4.37 -0.77 -5.38
CA CYS A 15 -3.39 -1.13 -6.42
C CYS A 15 -1.90 -1.00 -6.05
N SER A 16 -1.57 -0.81 -4.77
CA SER A 16 -0.17 -0.80 -4.28
C SER A 16 0.38 -2.19 -3.95
N GLY A 17 -0.39 -3.27 -4.15
CA GLY A 17 0.08 -4.64 -3.88
C GLY A 17 -0.29 -5.18 -2.50
N THR A 18 -1.24 -4.56 -1.80
CA THR A 18 -1.66 -4.97 -0.45
C THR A 18 -2.11 -6.42 -0.35
N ASN A 19 -2.83 -6.96 -1.35
CA ASN A 19 -3.26 -8.37 -1.35
C ASN A 19 -2.08 -9.32 -1.55
N PHE A 20 -1.10 -8.96 -2.38
CA PHE A 20 0.11 -9.76 -2.59
C PHE A 20 0.95 -9.79 -1.29
N LEU A 21 1.09 -8.65 -0.62
CA LEU A 21 1.75 -8.59 0.67
C LEU A 21 1.02 -9.43 1.73
N GLU A 22 -0.30 -9.33 1.81
CA GLU A 22 -1.12 -10.11 2.75
C GLU A 22 -0.86 -11.61 2.62
N GLU A 23 -0.99 -12.15 1.41
CA GLU A 23 -0.73 -13.55 1.13
C GLU A 23 0.74 -13.94 1.39
N SER A 24 1.69 -13.04 1.08
CA SER A 24 3.12 -13.28 1.34
C SER A 24 3.42 -13.41 2.84
N ILE A 25 2.79 -12.60 3.67
CA ILE A 25 2.97 -12.67 5.14
C ILE A 25 2.28 -13.92 5.70
N LEU A 26 1.04 -14.20 5.30
CA LEU A 26 0.27 -15.35 5.78
C LEU A 26 0.91 -16.70 5.42
N SER A 27 1.49 -16.80 4.21
CA SER A 27 2.16 -18.05 3.77
C SER A 27 3.49 -18.30 4.48
N ASN A 28 4.15 -17.26 4.99
CA ASN A 28 5.54 -17.37 5.42
C ASN A 28 5.77 -17.15 6.92
N PHE A 29 4.83 -16.54 7.62
CA PHE A 29 5.01 -16.21 9.04
C PHE A 29 3.82 -16.67 9.88
N ASN A 30 4.09 -17.03 11.12
CA ASN A 30 3.05 -17.35 12.11
C ASN A 30 2.42 -16.06 12.66
N LEU A 31 1.71 -15.34 11.78
CA LEU A 31 1.02 -14.09 12.09
C LEU A 31 -0.43 -14.16 11.63
N THR A 32 -1.32 -13.45 12.34
CA THR A 32 -2.72 -13.30 11.98
C THR A 32 -2.97 -11.90 11.40
N HIS A 33 -3.63 -11.82 10.24
CA HIS A 33 -4.07 -10.53 9.70
C HIS A 33 -5.17 -9.94 10.59
N THR A 34 -5.02 -8.66 10.96
CA THR A 34 -6.03 -7.95 11.75
C THR A 34 -6.57 -6.73 11.02
N ILE A 35 -7.88 -6.50 11.16
CA ILE A 35 -8.59 -5.31 10.68
C ILE A 35 -9.06 -4.40 11.84
N GLU A 36 -8.66 -4.69 13.07
CA GLU A 36 -9.01 -3.92 14.26
C GLU A 36 -8.67 -2.43 14.14
N TYR A 37 -7.64 -2.13 13.37
CA TYR A 37 -7.15 -0.78 13.15
C TYR A 37 -7.75 -0.09 11.91
N GLY A 38 -8.81 -0.66 11.32
CA GLY A 38 -9.56 -0.10 10.20
C GLY A 38 -9.12 -0.61 8.83
N SER A 39 -9.58 0.08 7.78
CA SER A 39 -9.34 -0.32 6.39
C SER A 39 -7.88 -0.12 5.98
N LYS A 40 -7.33 -1.08 5.25
CA LYS A 40 -5.99 -1.01 4.65
C LYS A 40 -5.82 0.13 3.64
N HIS A 41 -6.90 0.61 3.04
CA HIS A 41 -6.88 1.64 2.00
C HIS A 41 -7.24 3.04 2.50
N PHE A 42 -8.02 3.13 3.58
CA PHE A 42 -8.55 4.39 4.13
C PHE A 42 -7.96 4.71 5.51
N PHE A 43 -6.68 4.55 5.64
CA PHE A 43 -5.96 4.48 6.92
C PHE A 43 -5.67 5.82 7.58
N CYS A 44 -5.75 6.95 6.88
CA CYS A 44 -5.36 8.24 7.44
C CYS A 44 -6.28 8.75 8.57
N PHE A 45 -7.45 8.16 8.72
CA PHE A 45 -8.42 8.48 9.79
C PHE A 45 -8.51 7.40 10.87
N ASN A 46 -7.70 6.35 10.77
CA ASN A 46 -7.65 5.32 11.79
C ASN A 46 -7.04 5.89 13.08
N LYS A 47 -7.57 5.44 14.21
CA LYS A 47 -7.04 5.80 15.53
C LYS A 47 -6.18 4.66 16.06
N TYR A 48 -5.02 5.01 16.58
CA TYR A 48 -4.08 4.08 17.16
C TYR A 48 -3.80 4.47 18.61
N ASP A 49 -3.87 3.49 19.51
CA ASP A 49 -3.31 3.61 20.84
C ASP A 49 -1.94 2.92 20.85
N LYS A 50 -0.87 3.69 20.77
CA LYS A 50 0.50 3.20 20.67
C LYS A 50 0.82 2.18 21.79
N ALA A 51 0.29 2.36 22.99
CA ALA A 51 0.53 1.47 24.10
C ALA A 51 0.05 0.04 23.81
N ASN A 52 -1.07 -0.09 23.11
CA ASN A 52 -1.74 -1.36 22.80
C ASN A 52 -1.36 -1.96 21.45
N THR A 53 -0.39 -1.39 20.73
CA THR A 53 0.04 -1.88 19.40
C THR A 53 1.26 -2.80 19.44
N GLY A 54 1.72 -3.22 20.61
CA GLY A 54 3.00 -3.94 20.78
C GLY A 54 3.03 -5.34 20.17
N ASP A 55 1.89 -6.01 20.07
CA ASP A 55 1.76 -7.36 19.50
C ASP A 55 1.47 -7.35 18.00
N THR A 56 1.38 -6.17 17.37
CA THR A 56 0.99 -6.00 15.97
C THR A 56 2.09 -5.33 15.16
N LEU A 57 2.44 -5.91 14.03
CA LEU A 57 3.31 -5.31 13.01
C LEU A 57 2.46 -4.57 11.98
N PHE A 58 2.67 -3.28 11.86
CA PHE A 58 2.05 -2.45 10.82
C PHE A 58 2.97 -2.36 9.61
N ILE A 59 2.48 -2.78 8.45
CA ILE A 59 3.26 -2.79 7.21
C ILE A 59 2.62 -1.82 6.23
N GLY A 60 3.28 -0.69 6.01
CA GLY A 60 2.96 0.21 4.91
C GLY A 60 3.50 -0.36 3.59
N ILE A 61 2.73 -0.29 2.51
CA ILE A 61 3.19 -0.67 1.18
C ILE A 61 2.88 0.42 0.17
N ILE A 62 3.90 0.78 -0.60
CA ILE A 62 3.81 1.74 -1.70
C ILE A 62 4.27 1.09 -2.99
N ARG A 63 3.99 1.74 -4.12
CA ARG A 63 4.34 1.25 -5.45
C ARG A 63 4.82 2.41 -6.31
N ASN A 64 5.70 2.13 -7.28
CA ASN A 64 6.14 3.09 -8.29
C ASN A 64 4.92 3.86 -8.85
N PRO A 65 4.97 5.21 -8.87
CA PRO A 65 3.80 6.03 -9.18
C PRO A 65 3.19 5.74 -10.56
N ILE A 66 4.02 5.44 -11.56
CA ILE A 66 3.55 5.18 -12.92
C ILE A 66 2.85 3.81 -13.00
N TYR A 67 3.44 2.76 -12.38
CA TYR A 67 2.83 1.44 -12.33
C TYR A 67 1.55 1.44 -11.48
N TRP A 68 1.55 2.21 -10.39
CA TRP A 68 0.39 2.40 -9.54
C TRP A 68 -0.75 3.09 -10.28
N LEU A 69 -0.51 4.24 -10.94
CA LEU A 69 -1.50 4.96 -11.73
C LEU A 69 -2.07 4.11 -12.87
N ASN A 70 -1.20 3.37 -13.59
CA ASN A 70 -1.64 2.46 -14.64
C ASN A 70 -2.55 1.34 -14.13
N SER A 71 -2.27 0.82 -12.95
CA SER A 71 -3.10 -0.22 -12.34
C SER A 71 -4.40 0.37 -11.80
N PHE A 72 -4.32 1.50 -11.11
CA PHE A 72 -5.46 2.12 -10.45
C PHE A 72 -6.47 2.72 -11.45
N SER A 73 -6.02 3.25 -12.59
CA SER A 73 -6.93 3.72 -13.64
C SER A 73 -7.75 2.61 -14.31
N LYS A 74 -7.40 1.34 -14.08
CA LYS A 74 -8.12 0.15 -14.58
C LYS A 74 -9.00 -0.50 -13.52
N GLU A 75 -8.70 -0.30 -12.25
CA GLU A 75 -9.42 -0.83 -11.09
C GLU A 75 -10.23 0.29 -10.43
N LEU A 76 -11.36 0.63 -11.04
CA LEU A 76 -12.15 1.81 -10.68
C LEU A 76 -13.09 1.59 -9.48
N TYR A 77 -12.80 0.60 -8.63
CA TYR A 77 -13.57 0.33 -7.44
C TYR A 77 -13.52 1.51 -6.46
N HIS A 78 -14.65 1.90 -5.92
CA HIS A 78 -14.83 3.11 -5.09
C HIS A 78 -14.52 4.44 -5.80
N ILE A 79 -14.36 4.48 -7.12
CA ILE A 79 -14.14 5.72 -7.87
C ILE A 79 -15.48 6.27 -8.34
N PRO A 80 -15.79 7.56 -8.09
CA PRO A 80 -17.00 8.20 -8.61
C PRO A 80 -17.06 8.12 -10.12
N GLU A 81 -18.25 7.93 -10.67
CA GLU A 81 -18.45 7.76 -12.12
C GLU A 81 -17.84 8.90 -12.95
N ILE A 82 -17.97 10.13 -12.48
CA ILE A 82 -17.41 11.33 -13.12
C ILE A 82 -15.88 11.28 -13.28
N ASN A 83 -15.19 10.48 -12.46
CA ASN A 83 -13.74 10.32 -12.48
C ASN A 83 -13.28 9.07 -13.24
N ARG A 84 -14.18 8.21 -13.71
CA ARG A 84 -13.79 6.95 -14.35
C ARG A 84 -13.29 7.13 -15.80
N SER A 85 -13.84 8.10 -16.53
CA SER A 85 -13.51 8.33 -17.93
C SER A 85 -13.80 9.78 -18.35
N PRO A 86 -12.98 10.41 -19.21
CA PRO A 86 -11.69 9.93 -19.71
C PRO A 86 -10.57 9.95 -18.66
N LEU A 87 -9.41 9.38 -18.96
CA LEU A 87 -8.25 9.33 -18.05
C LEU A 87 -7.88 10.70 -17.44
N LYS A 88 -8.10 11.79 -18.18
CA LYS A 88 -7.91 13.16 -17.69
C LYS A 88 -8.75 13.44 -16.45
N ASN A 89 -9.99 12.99 -16.41
CA ASN A 89 -10.87 13.20 -15.28
C ASN A 89 -10.36 12.42 -14.04
N PHE A 90 -9.92 11.18 -14.23
CA PHE A 90 -9.32 10.37 -13.17
C PHE A 90 -8.08 11.04 -12.57
N LEU A 91 -7.27 11.69 -13.40
CA LEU A 91 -6.00 12.30 -12.96
C LEU A 91 -6.18 13.69 -12.32
N PHE A 92 -7.10 14.50 -12.82
CA PHE A 92 -7.09 15.95 -12.53
C PHE A 92 -8.35 16.48 -11.86
N ASN A 93 -9.47 15.73 -11.83
CA ASN A 93 -10.64 16.12 -11.08
C ASN A 93 -10.40 15.98 -9.58
N GLU A 94 -11.24 16.63 -8.78
CA GLU A 94 -11.31 16.37 -7.35
C GLU A 94 -11.38 14.86 -7.10
N PHE A 95 -10.48 14.37 -6.26
CA PHE A 95 -10.41 12.95 -5.96
C PHE A 95 -11.02 12.64 -4.60
N TYR A 96 -11.87 11.65 -4.54
CA TYR A 96 -12.50 11.09 -3.36
C TYR A 96 -12.99 9.68 -3.66
N SER A 97 -13.24 8.91 -2.63
CA SER A 97 -13.86 7.59 -2.79
C SER A 97 -15.33 7.63 -2.45
N VAL A 98 -16.08 6.72 -3.01
CA VAL A 98 -17.50 6.50 -2.74
C VAL A 98 -17.71 5.10 -2.21
N ASP A 99 -18.67 4.96 -1.30
CA ASP A 99 -19.21 3.68 -0.88
C ASP A 99 -20.52 3.47 -1.62
N ASP A 100 -20.78 2.23 -2.04
CA ASP A 100 -22.06 1.83 -2.61
C ASP A 100 -23.08 1.79 -1.47
N GLU A 101 -24.06 2.70 -1.46
CA GLU A 101 -25.24 2.54 -0.63
C GLU A 101 -26.20 1.59 -1.37
N LEU A 102 -26.48 0.45 -0.77
CA LEU A 102 -27.60 -0.38 -1.19
C LEU A 102 -28.88 0.43 -1.00
N ASP A 103 -29.63 0.67 -2.07
CA ASP A 103 -30.97 1.24 -1.96
C ASP A 103 -31.88 0.21 -1.27
N VAL A 104 -32.04 0.36 0.06
CA VAL A 104 -32.82 -0.55 0.92
C VAL A 104 -34.32 -0.45 0.63
N SER A 105 -34.74 0.45 -0.26
CA SER A 105 -36.16 0.64 -0.62
C SER A 105 -36.72 -0.51 -1.48
N ASN A 106 -35.86 -1.34 -2.07
CA ASN A 106 -36.23 -2.54 -2.79
C ASN A 106 -35.76 -3.80 -2.05
N ASN A 107 -36.67 -4.52 -1.45
CA ASN A 107 -36.51 -5.72 -0.61
C ASN A 107 -35.83 -6.95 -1.26
N ASN A 108 -34.87 -6.77 -2.15
CA ASN A 108 -34.09 -7.86 -2.75
C ASN A 108 -32.66 -7.79 -2.29
N ASN A 109 -32.32 -8.57 -1.28
CA ASN A 109 -31.00 -8.84 -0.73
C ASN A 109 -30.06 -9.52 -1.77
N THR A 110 -29.70 -8.84 -2.83
CA THR A 110 -28.73 -9.36 -3.79
C THR A 110 -27.58 -8.39 -3.95
N VAL A 111 -26.45 -8.76 -3.37
CA VAL A 111 -25.15 -8.08 -3.57
C VAL A 111 -24.71 -8.42 -4.99
N PHE A 112 -24.79 -7.50 -5.93
CA PHE A 112 -24.28 -7.68 -7.29
C PHE A 112 -23.07 -6.79 -7.59
N PHE A 113 -22.06 -7.44 -8.14
CA PHE A 113 -20.84 -6.81 -8.64
C PHE A 113 -21.13 -5.99 -9.91
N MET A 114 -20.42 -4.90 -10.05
CA MET A 114 -20.50 -3.71 -10.87
C MET A 114 -20.66 -3.83 -12.39
N ASN A 115 -21.17 -4.86 -13.02
CA ASN A 115 -21.13 -4.86 -14.50
C ASN A 115 -22.43 -5.17 -15.24
N SER A 116 -23.59 -5.24 -14.60
CA SER A 116 -24.72 -5.74 -15.40
C SER A 116 -26.16 -5.38 -15.00
N HIS A 117 -26.45 -4.36 -14.17
CA HIS A 117 -27.88 -4.06 -13.93
C HIS A 117 -28.23 -2.57 -13.68
N PRO A 118 -29.43 -2.13 -14.08
CA PRO A 118 -29.87 -0.75 -14.05
C PRO A 118 -30.42 -0.33 -12.66
N TYR A 119 -29.67 -0.55 -11.60
CA TYR A 119 -30.03 0.00 -10.30
C TYR A 119 -29.38 1.36 -10.12
N THR A 120 -30.18 2.35 -9.76
CA THR A 120 -29.70 3.68 -9.35
C THR A 120 -29.03 3.56 -7.98
N TYR A 121 -27.72 3.32 -7.97
CA TYR A 121 -26.94 3.37 -6.74
C TYR A 121 -26.80 4.82 -6.29
N LYS A 122 -27.23 5.11 -5.08
CA LYS A 122 -26.82 6.36 -4.40
C LYS A 122 -25.41 6.15 -3.86
N TYR A 123 -24.45 6.83 -4.47
CA TYR A 123 -23.07 6.83 -4.00
C TYR A 123 -22.91 7.85 -2.87
N LYS A 124 -22.43 7.38 -1.73
CA LYS A 124 -22.05 8.23 -0.62
C LYS A 124 -20.55 8.45 -0.60
N THR A 125 -20.11 9.69 -0.40
CA THR A 125 -18.69 9.99 -0.21
C THR A 125 -18.16 9.26 1.01
N ASN A 126 -17.10 8.46 0.81
CA ASN A 126 -16.42 7.80 1.92
C ASN A 126 -15.63 8.83 2.73
N THR A 127 -16.12 9.13 3.94
CA THR A 127 -15.51 10.13 4.83
C THR A 127 -14.16 9.71 5.41
N LYS A 128 -13.79 8.42 5.26
CA LYS A 128 -12.49 7.90 5.67
C LYS A 128 -11.42 8.01 4.57
N ASP A 129 -11.79 8.48 3.37
CA ASP A 129 -10.89 8.70 2.25
C ASP A 129 -10.92 10.16 1.76
N LEU A 130 -10.80 11.06 2.69
CA LEU A 130 -10.67 12.50 2.44
C LEU A 130 -9.26 12.97 2.81
N ASN A 131 -8.93 14.19 2.42
CA ASN A 131 -7.72 14.85 2.86
C ASN A 131 -7.73 14.99 4.39
N TYR A 132 -6.90 14.24 5.08
CA TYR A 132 -6.90 14.15 6.55
C TYR A 132 -6.48 15.45 7.24
N VAL A 133 -5.89 16.41 6.51
CA VAL A 133 -5.50 17.72 7.03
C VAL A 133 -6.67 18.69 7.01
N THR A 134 -7.50 18.65 5.94
CA THR A 134 -8.57 19.63 5.70
C THR A 134 -9.98 19.08 5.89
N GLY A 135 -10.14 17.75 5.92
CA GLY A 135 -11.45 17.08 5.92
C GLY A 135 -12.21 17.17 4.59
N LYS A 136 -11.61 17.75 3.54
CA LYS A 136 -12.22 17.94 2.23
C LYS A 136 -11.78 16.84 1.25
N LYS A 137 -12.40 16.79 0.08
CA LYS A 137 -11.92 16.00 -1.04
C LYS A 137 -10.49 16.42 -1.42
N TYR A 138 -9.71 15.49 -1.96
CA TYR A 138 -8.39 15.84 -2.50
C TYR A 138 -8.58 16.66 -3.77
N LYS A 139 -7.67 17.61 -4.03
CA LYS A 139 -7.66 18.40 -5.25
C LYS A 139 -7.59 17.52 -6.51
N ASN A 140 -6.84 16.43 -6.44
CA ASN A 140 -6.71 15.41 -7.47
C ASN A 140 -6.03 14.16 -6.91
N ILE A 141 -5.80 13.15 -7.75
CA ILE A 141 -5.17 11.88 -7.34
C ILE A 141 -3.70 12.07 -6.89
N PHE A 142 -3.00 13.09 -7.40
CA PHE A 142 -1.61 13.37 -7.03
C PHE A 142 -1.51 13.93 -5.61
N GLU A 143 -2.42 14.82 -5.24
CA GLU A 143 -2.51 15.29 -3.85
C GLU A 143 -2.87 14.16 -2.89
N MET A 144 -3.81 13.30 -3.27
CA MET A 144 -4.15 12.11 -2.48
C MET A 144 -2.93 11.24 -2.24
N ARG A 145 -2.17 10.89 -3.30
CA ARG A 145 -0.94 10.11 -3.17
C ARG A 145 0.09 10.79 -2.28
N LYS A 146 0.35 12.08 -2.51
CA LYS A 146 1.29 12.88 -1.70
C LYS A 146 0.94 12.82 -0.22
N LEU A 147 -0.30 13.06 0.14
CA LEU A 147 -0.73 13.11 1.54
C LEU A 147 -0.73 11.72 2.19
N LYS A 148 -1.19 10.69 1.50
CA LYS A 148 -1.15 9.31 2.03
C LYS A 148 0.29 8.82 2.20
N ASN A 149 1.17 9.08 1.25
CA ASN A 149 2.59 8.76 1.39
C ASN A 149 3.22 9.53 2.56
N LYS A 150 2.94 10.84 2.68
CA LYS A 150 3.39 11.64 3.83
C LYS A 150 2.92 11.06 5.16
N TYR A 151 1.68 10.56 5.22
CA TYR A 151 1.15 9.90 6.40
C TYR A 151 1.97 8.63 6.76
N LEU A 152 2.22 7.76 5.78
CA LEU A 152 3.00 6.54 5.98
C LEU A 152 4.46 6.82 6.37
N ILE A 153 5.08 7.87 5.80
CA ILE A 153 6.48 8.21 6.08
C ILE A 153 6.64 8.87 7.46
N ASN A 154 5.78 9.83 7.80
CA ASN A 154 6.03 10.74 8.91
C ASN A 154 5.11 10.52 10.12
N ILE A 155 3.89 10.03 9.89
CA ILE A 155 2.88 9.93 10.96
C ILE A 155 2.81 8.51 11.51
N MET A 156 2.63 7.52 10.65
CA MET A 156 2.51 6.12 11.10
C MET A 156 3.65 5.65 12.01
N PRO A 157 4.94 5.95 11.74
CA PRO A 157 6.03 5.53 12.62
C PRO A 157 5.93 6.09 14.05
N THR A 158 5.19 7.18 14.25
CA THR A 158 4.99 7.78 15.58
C THR A 158 3.76 7.24 16.31
N GLN A 159 2.81 6.67 15.56
CA GLN A 159 1.51 6.24 16.08
C GLN A 159 1.50 4.82 16.63
N VAL A 160 2.44 3.96 16.21
CA VAL A 160 2.46 2.54 16.57
C VAL A 160 3.85 2.10 17.02
N LYS A 161 3.96 0.94 17.69
CA LYS A 161 5.24 0.42 18.19
C LYS A 161 6.08 -0.24 17.10
N ASN A 162 5.44 -1.01 16.22
CA ASN A 162 6.14 -1.78 15.20
C ASN A 162 5.62 -1.36 13.82
N PHE A 163 6.40 -0.60 13.08
CA PHE A 163 6.05 -0.12 11.75
C PHE A 163 7.21 -0.29 10.77
N ILE A 164 6.88 -0.68 9.56
CA ILE A 164 7.79 -0.68 8.42
C ILE A 164 7.03 -0.24 7.16
N LEU A 165 7.69 0.56 6.32
CA LEU A 165 7.23 0.90 4.97
C LEU A 165 8.10 0.16 3.96
N ILE A 166 7.48 -0.60 3.06
CA ILE A 166 8.14 -1.35 2.01
C ILE A 166 7.67 -0.91 0.62
N ASN A 167 8.51 -1.12 -0.38
CA ASN A 167 8.16 -0.91 -1.77
C ASN A 167 7.61 -2.22 -2.35
N TYR A 168 6.53 -2.14 -3.13
CA TYR A 168 5.96 -3.29 -3.83
C TYR A 168 6.99 -3.97 -4.74
N GLU A 169 7.86 -3.19 -5.37
CA GLU A 169 8.89 -3.68 -6.28
C GLU A 169 9.92 -4.54 -5.55
N ASP A 170 10.27 -4.23 -4.30
CA ASP A 170 11.17 -5.07 -3.51
C ASP A 170 10.52 -6.41 -3.17
N LEU A 171 9.27 -6.37 -2.74
CA LEU A 171 8.52 -7.60 -2.49
C LEU A 171 8.37 -8.44 -3.78
N LEU A 172 8.35 -7.79 -4.95
CA LEU A 172 8.19 -8.47 -6.24
C LEU A 172 9.48 -9.06 -6.78
N TYR A 173 10.61 -8.33 -6.66
CA TYR A 173 11.88 -8.67 -7.32
C TYR A 173 12.94 -9.19 -6.35
N ASN A 174 12.86 -8.81 -5.07
CA ASN A 174 13.78 -9.18 -4.00
C ASN A 174 13.03 -9.92 -2.87
N TYR A 175 12.11 -10.82 -3.23
CA TYR A 175 11.15 -11.45 -2.35
C TYR A 175 11.77 -12.06 -1.08
N ASP A 176 12.76 -12.96 -1.27
CA ASP A 176 13.41 -13.67 -0.16
C ASP A 176 14.17 -12.71 0.76
N GLN A 177 14.85 -11.71 0.18
CA GLN A 177 15.56 -10.71 0.96
C GLN A 177 14.59 -9.84 1.75
N THR A 178 13.49 -9.38 1.13
CA THR A 178 12.46 -8.56 1.78
C THR A 178 11.84 -9.31 2.97
N LEU A 179 11.50 -10.58 2.81
CA LEU A 179 10.94 -11.38 3.91
C LEU A 179 11.99 -11.71 4.98
N SER A 180 13.24 -11.93 4.61
CA SER A 180 14.36 -12.12 5.55
C SER A 180 14.57 -10.88 6.42
N ASP A 181 14.54 -9.69 5.82
CA ASP A 181 14.69 -8.42 6.54
C ASP A 181 13.54 -8.21 7.52
N LEU A 182 12.30 -8.49 7.11
CA LEU A 182 11.14 -8.47 8.00
C LEU A 182 11.31 -9.42 9.17
N LYS A 183 11.71 -10.67 8.89
CA LYS A 183 11.95 -11.71 9.91
C LYS A 183 12.98 -11.26 10.94
N LEU A 184 14.13 -10.79 10.48
CA LEU A 184 15.23 -10.39 11.36
C LEU A 184 14.87 -9.15 12.18
N LYS A 185 14.30 -8.14 11.55
CA LYS A 185 14.01 -6.86 12.18
C LYS A 185 12.93 -6.95 13.26
N PHE A 186 11.94 -7.80 13.06
CA PHE A 186 10.81 -7.94 13.97
C PHE A 186 10.78 -9.29 14.70
N ASN A 187 11.84 -10.07 14.61
CA ASN A 187 11.96 -11.40 15.21
C ASN A 187 10.73 -12.29 14.92
N LEU A 188 10.33 -12.34 13.64
CA LEU A 188 9.15 -13.09 13.22
C LEU A 188 9.43 -14.60 13.15
N ILE A 189 8.44 -15.41 13.52
CA ILE A 189 8.51 -16.87 13.42
C ILE A 189 8.11 -17.28 12.02
N GLN A 190 9.07 -17.80 11.26
CA GLN A 190 8.84 -18.36 9.93
C GLN A 190 8.20 -19.75 10.02
N THR A 191 7.19 -20.02 9.18
CA THR A 191 6.42 -21.26 9.20
C THR A 191 7.08 -22.40 8.44
N THR A 192 7.89 -22.09 7.42
CA THR A 192 8.52 -23.04 6.50
C THR A 192 10.03 -22.88 6.50
N LYS A 193 10.79 -23.90 6.02
CA LYS A 193 12.26 -23.82 5.92
C LYS A 193 12.73 -22.82 4.86
N LYS A 194 11.96 -22.64 3.79
CA LYS A 194 12.19 -21.66 2.70
C LYS A 194 10.96 -20.82 2.52
N PHE A 195 11.11 -19.59 2.08
CA PHE A 195 9.96 -18.75 1.79
C PHE A 195 9.14 -19.31 0.62
N GLU A 196 7.85 -19.39 0.83
CA GLU A 196 6.89 -19.79 -0.20
C GLU A 196 6.53 -18.61 -1.07
N ILE A 197 6.71 -18.76 -2.38
CA ILE A 197 6.36 -17.73 -3.36
C ILE A 197 4.86 -17.76 -3.61
N VAL A 198 4.20 -16.63 -3.40
CA VAL A 198 2.78 -16.46 -3.69
C VAL A 198 2.54 -16.52 -5.19
N THR A 199 1.74 -17.48 -5.61
CA THR A 199 1.34 -17.68 -7.02
C THR A 199 -0.10 -17.28 -7.30
N LYS A 200 -0.91 -17.09 -6.25
CA LYS A 200 -2.33 -16.73 -6.32
C LYS A 200 -2.60 -15.54 -5.41
N TYR A 201 -3.67 -14.80 -5.65
CA TYR A 201 -4.07 -13.69 -4.78
C TYR A 201 -5.59 -13.62 -4.62
N LYS A 202 -6.06 -12.84 -3.63
CA LYS A 202 -7.48 -12.67 -3.28
C LYS A 202 -8.16 -13.98 -2.84
N LYS A 203 -7.44 -14.92 -2.23
CA LYS A 203 -7.97 -16.21 -1.78
C LYS A 203 -8.71 -16.99 -2.87
N SER A 204 -8.43 -16.73 -4.12
CA SER A 204 -9.10 -17.31 -5.27
C SER A 204 -8.20 -18.31 -5.97
N GLU A 205 -8.72 -19.50 -6.25
CA GLU A 205 -8.02 -20.51 -7.07
C GLU A 205 -7.84 -20.06 -8.52
N THR A 206 -8.66 -19.13 -8.99
CA THR A 206 -8.71 -18.68 -10.38
C THR A 206 -7.78 -17.53 -10.69
N TYR A 207 -7.40 -16.69 -9.70
CA TYR A 207 -6.54 -15.54 -9.95
C TYR A 207 -5.07 -15.89 -9.74
N LYS A 208 -4.36 -16.16 -10.85
CA LYS A 208 -2.91 -16.32 -10.82
C LYS A 208 -2.25 -14.95 -10.67
N PHE A 209 -1.25 -14.86 -9.80
CA PHE A 209 -0.41 -13.67 -9.73
C PHE A 209 0.43 -13.57 -11.02
N VAL A 210 0.21 -12.51 -11.78
CA VAL A 210 0.98 -12.23 -13.00
C VAL A 210 1.87 -11.03 -12.72
N ARG A 211 3.20 -11.22 -12.83
CA ARG A 211 4.13 -10.10 -12.80
C ARG A 211 3.71 -9.08 -13.84
N GLN A 212 3.60 -7.82 -13.44
CA GLN A 212 3.13 -6.78 -14.34
C GLN A 212 4.08 -6.65 -15.52
N ARG A 213 3.51 -6.73 -16.72
CA ARG A 213 4.24 -6.45 -17.97
C ARG A 213 4.61 -4.96 -18.02
N LEU A 214 5.65 -4.65 -18.81
CA LEU A 214 6.07 -3.27 -19.06
C LEU A 214 4.87 -2.39 -19.42
N ILE A 215 4.86 -1.19 -18.87
CA ILE A 215 3.80 -0.22 -19.08
C ILE A 215 3.93 0.35 -20.49
N SER A 216 2.80 0.46 -21.18
CA SER A 216 2.69 1.09 -22.48
C SER A 216 2.16 2.53 -22.40
N PHE A 217 2.50 3.29 -21.37
CA PHE A 217 2.19 4.71 -21.38
C PHE A 217 3.11 5.43 -22.37
N PRO A 218 2.56 6.30 -23.24
CA PRO A 218 3.36 7.18 -24.08
C PRO A 218 4.30 8.03 -23.24
N GLU A 219 5.49 8.33 -23.76
CA GLU A 219 6.53 9.07 -23.01
C GLU A 219 6.05 10.45 -22.57
N ASN A 220 5.29 11.16 -23.41
CA ASN A 220 4.70 12.44 -23.05
C ASN A 220 3.74 12.34 -21.85
N LEU A 221 2.98 11.26 -21.76
CA LEU A 221 2.12 11.02 -20.60
C LEU A 221 2.96 10.74 -19.34
N ILE A 222 4.01 9.93 -19.44
CA ILE A 222 4.93 9.69 -18.32
C ILE A 222 5.53 11.00 -17.81
N LYS A 223 6.00 11.87 -18.71
CA LYS A 223 6.50 13.21 -18.35
C LYS A 223 5.44 14.07 -17.67
N LEU A 224 4.20 14.06 -18.17
CA LEU A 224 3.09 14.77 -17.55
C LEU A 224 2.77 14.23 -16.15
N LEU A 225 2.75 12.92 -15.95
CA LEU A 225 2.51 12.31 -14.64
C LEU A 225 3.59 12.73 -13.63
N TRP A 226 4.87 12.63 -14.01
CA TRP A 226 5.99 13.05 -13.15
C TRP A 226 5.95 14.54 -12.81
N ALA A 227 5.54 15.41 -13.74
CA ALA A 227 5.40 16.84 -13.49
C ALA A 227 4.32 17.19 -12.46
N ASN A 228 3.39 16.29 -12.17
CA ASN A 228 2.32 16.48 -11.20
C ASN A 228 2.58 15.77 -9.85
N LEU A 229 3.60 14.91 -9.77
CA LEU A 229 4.02 14.24 -8.54
C LEU A 229 4.87 15.16 -7.66
N ASP A 230 4.91 14.88 -6.36
CA ASP A 230 5.92 15.46 -5.47
C ASP A 230 7.24 14.70 -5.65
N VAL A 231 8.07 15.18 -6.59
CA VAL A 231 9.31 14.50 -6.99
C VAL A 231 10.29 14.30 -5.83
N ASN A 232 10.30 15.22 -4.86
CA ASN A 232 11.16 15.08 -3.68
C ASN A 232 10.67 13.96 -2.76
N GLN A 233 9.37 13.83 -2.57
CA GLN A 233 8.80 12.74 -1.80
C GLN A 233 8.97 11.41 -2.53
N GLU A 234 8.73 11.35 -3.84
CA GLU A 234 8.95 10.13 -4.63
C GLU A 234 10.43 9.70 -4.60
N ALA A 235 11.37 10.64 -4.68
CA ALA A 235 12.80 10.37 -4.54
C ALA A 235 13.17 9.83 -3.15
N GLN A 236 12.55 10.36 -2.09
CA GLN A 236 12.70 9.85 -0.72
C GLN A 236 12.23 8.38 -0.61
N LEU A 237 11.23 8.01 -1.41
CA LEU A 237 10.68 6.65 -1.49
C LEU A 237 11.46 5.75 -2.48
N GLY A 238 12.51 6.27 -3.12
CA GLY A 238 13.34 5.54 -4.07
C GLY A 238 12.85 5.58 -5.52
N TYR A 239 11.87 6.41 -5.84
CA TYR A 239 11.31 6.52 -7.20
C TYR A 239 11.83 7.75 -7.94
N PHE A 240 12.31 7.56 -9.17
CA PHE A 240 12.88 8.61 -10.02
C PHE A 240 12.33 8.51 -11.43
N MET A 241 12.22 9.65 -12.10
CA MET A 241 11.86 9.68 -13.52
C MET A 241 12.92 8.94 -14.35
N GLY A 242 12.48 8.09 -15.27
CA GLY A 242 13.39 7.31 -16.14
C GLY A 242 13.90 6.00 -15.51
N ASN A 243 13.68 5.77 -14.25
CA ASN A 243 14.16 4.57 -13.55
C ASN A 243 13.04 3.52 -13.46
N ASN A 244 12.64 2.97 -14.62
CA ASN A 244 11.57 1.98 -14.69
C ASN A 244 11.99 0.57 -14.19
N ASN A 245 13.30 0.33 -14.03
CA ASN A 245 13.90 -0.96 -13.66
C ASN A 245 14.95 -0.87 -12.55
N ALA A 246 14.97 0.19 -11.75
CA ALA A 246 15.98 0.31 -10.71
C ALA A 246 15.81 -0.81 -9.68
N HIS A 247 16.86 -1.57 -9.49
CA HIS A 247 17.04 -2.40 -8.29
C HIS A 247 17.17 -1.45 -7.10
N PHE A 248 16.07 -1.21 -6.44
CA PHE A 248 16.04 -0.36 -5.26
C PHE A 248 16.72 -1.10 -4.12
N LYS A 249 17.76 -0.53 -3.54
CA LYS A 249 18.11 -0.85 -2.16
C LYS A 249 17.10 -0.11 -1.30
N THR A 250 16.15 -0.83 -0.78
CA THR A 250 15.09 -0.26 0.05
C THR A 250 15.71 0.36 1.28
N LYS A 251 15.54 1.67 1.44
CA LYS A 251 15.66 2.29 2.76
C LYS A 251 14.33 2.06 3.46
N TYR A 252 14.25 1.00 4.27
CA TYR A 252 13.08 0.78 5.10
C TYR A 252 12.88 1.97 6.04
N ILE A 253 11.72 2.61 5.97
CA ILE A 253 11.31 3.58 6.97
C ILE A 253 10.75 2.75 8.13
N VAL A 254 11.45 2.79 9.25
CA VAL A 254 11.10 2.06 10.47
C VAL A 254 10.93 3.06 11.58
N ASN A 255 10.10 2.75 12.55
CA ASN A 255 10.03 3.58 13.74
C ASN A 255 11.36 3.51 14.52
N LYS A 256 11.71 4.62 15.16
CA LYS A 256 13.01 4.83 15.83
C LYS A 256 13.27 3.85 17.01
N ASP A 257 12.25 3.16 17.48
CA ASP A 257 12.36 2.24 18.63
C ASP A 257 12.84 0.83 18.23
N VAL A 258 13.01 0.54 16.91
CA VAL A 258 13.56 -0.72 16.41
C VAL A 258 15.08 -0.56 16.27
N PRO A 259 15.92 -1.40 16.91
CA PRO A 259 17.37 -1.32 16.81
C PRO A 259 17.80 -1.40 15.34
N ASN A 260 18.65 -0.47 14.92
CA ASN A 260 19.23 -0.48 13.59
C ASN A 260 20.25 -1.62 13.52
N THR A 261 19.94 -2.71 12.83
CA THR A 261 20.86 -3.85 12.67
C THR A 261 21.99 -3.57 11.68
N ASP A 262 22.00 -2.38 11.04
CA ASP A 262 23.02 -1.99 10.04
C ASP A 262 24.36 -1.56 10.65
N SER A 263 24.53 -1.59 11.98
CA SER A 263 25.77 -1.13 12.66
C SER A 263 26.85 -2.22 12.87
N CYS A 264 26.67 -3.41 12.30
CA CYS A 264 27.67 -4.48 12.39
C CYS A 264 28.23 -4.85 11.02
N ASN A 265 29.03 -3.99 10.40
CA ASN A 265 30.08 -4.38 9.42
C ASN A 265 30.85 -3.14 8.91
N GLU A 266 31.46 -2.38 9.83
CA GLU A 266 32.64 -1.59 9.51
C GLU A 266 33.66 -1.81 10.62
N SER A 267 34.33 -2.94 10.58
CA SER A 267 35.56 -3.11 11.34
C SER A 267 36.58 -3.83 10.47
N THR A 268 37.62 -3.07 10.18
CA THR A 268 39.00 -3.51 9.97
C THR A 268 39.36 -4.28 8.70
N SER A 269 39.94 -3.54 7.77
CA SER A 269 41.20 -3.98 7.14
C SER A 269 42.17 -2.80 7.00
N GLN A 270 42.71 -2.36 8.13
CA GLN A 270 44.07 -1.82 8.12
C GLN A 270 44.96 -2.99 8.46
N ILE A 271 45.70 -3.53 7.48
CA ILE A 271 46.88 -4.30 7.67
C ILE A 271 47.91 -3.81 6.63
N MET A 272 48.94 -3.19 7.20
CA MET A 272 50.32 -3.05 6.74
C MET A 272 50.61 -3.04 5.24
#